data_8658ddfe2e557b8fd661a3b2d952a901
#
_entry.id   8658ddfe2e557b8fd661a3b2d952a901
#
_cell.length_a   1.000
_cell.length_b   1.000
_cell.length_c   1.000
_cell.angle_alpha   90.00
_cell.angle_beta   90.00
_cell.angle_gamma   90.00
#
_symmetry.space_group_name_H-M   'P 1'
#
loop_
_entity.id
_entity.type
_entity.pdbx_description
1 polymer ?
#
loop_
_entity_poly.entity_id
_entity_poly.type
_entity_poly.pdbx_seq_one_letter_code
_entity_poly.pdbx_strand_id
1 'polypeptide(L)'
;MNTEEIASSCFQRTAAVLQVNSRTVRPMRDFFVERLGFELGTEIGSGPKFVTLDRDGQTIMLACHRTFGFRKHGWAAYFWVENIEALHDEFERRGAKLKSPITDKPYGCREIVAMAPDGREIVFGEITGTQAD
;
A
#
# COMPACT_ATOMS: atom_id res chain seq x y z
N MET A 1 -33.20 -1.53 -24.32
CA MET A 1 -32.15 -0.98 -23.41
C MET A 1 -31.99 0.50 -23.67
N ASN A 2 -31.97 1.27 -22.62
CA ASN A 2 -31.83 2.71 -22.74
C ASN A 2 -30.37 3.07 -23.02
N THR A 3 -30.10 3.73 -24.15
CA THR A 3 -28.75 4.13 -24.51
C THR A 3 -28.22 5.26 -23.62
N GLU A 4 -29.10 5.89 -22.86
CA GLU A 4 -28.72 6.94 -21.91
C GLU A 4 -28.51 6.42 -20.50
N GLU A 5 -28.47 5.11 -20.31
CA GLU A 5 -28.25 4.54 -18.99
C GLU A 5 -26.88 4.94 -18.45
N ILE A 6 -26.89 5.58 -17.30
CA ILE A 6 -25.69 5.97 -16.61
C ILE A 6 -25.23 4.79 -15.77
N ALA A 7 -23.97 4.41 -15.92
CA ALA A 7 -23.36 3.36 -15.11
C ALA A 7 -23.22 3.84 -13.67
N SER A 8 -24.23 3.56 -12.84
CA SER A 8 -24.20 3.89 -11.43
C SER A 8 -23.92 2.63 -10.62
N SER A 9 -23.26 2.78 -9.50
CA SER A 9 -22.91 1.67 -8.60
C SER A 9 -22.07 0.57 -9.25
N CYS A 10 -21.29 0.95 -10.28
CA CYS A 10 -20.39 0.01 -10.96
C CYS A 10 -19.04 -0.12 -10.27
N PHE A 11 -18.61 0.96 -9.64
CA PHE A 11 -17.28 0.96 -9.02
C PHE A 11 -17.30 0.16 -7.72
N GLN A 12 -16.35 -0.76 -7.58
CA GLN A 12 -16.25 -1.61 -6.39
C GLN A 12 -15.11 -1.16 -5.48
N ARG A 13 -13.96 -0.89 -6.06
CA ARG A 13 -12.80 -0.46 -5.29
C ARG A 13 -11.73 0.08 -6.23
N THR A 14 -10.74 0.73 -5.64
CA THR A 14 -9.55 1.18 -6.32
C THR A 14 -8.36 0.34 -5.89
N ALA A 15 -7.42 0.15 -6.76
CA ALA A 15 -6.15 -0.48 -6.41
C ALA A 15 -5.01 0.49 -6.69
N ALA A 16 -4.03 0.51 -5.81
CA ALA A 16 -2.75 1.13 -6.11
C ALA A 16 -1.90 0.11 -6.86
N VAL A 17 -1.31 0.52 -7.96
CA VAL A 17 -0.48 -0.38 -8.79
C VAL A 17 0.96 0.03 -8.60
N LEU A 18 1.76 -0.90 -8.06
CA LEU A 18 3.19 -0.70 -7.87
C LEU A 18 3.93 -1.52 -8.92
N GLN A 19 4.70 -0.84 -9.76
CA GLN A 19 5.54 -1.55 -10.71
C GLN A 19 6.72 -2.16 -9.98
N VAL A 20 7.02 -3.40 -10.31
CA VAL A 20 8.14 -4.16 -9.76
C VAL A 20 8.88 -4.83 -10.91
N ASN A 21 9.96 -5.51 -10.60
CA ASN A 21 10.66 -6.34 -11.58
C ASN A 21 10.81 -7.77 -11.05
N SER A 22 11.42 -8.63 -11.84
CA SER A 22 11.54 -10.04 -11.49
C SER A 22 12.32 -10.29 -10.19
N ARG A 23 13.17 -9.35 -9.79
CA ARG A 23 13.97 -9.47 -8.56
C ARG A 23 13.22 -8.97 -7.34
N THR A 24 12.29 -8.03 -7.52
CA THR A 24 11.63 -7.36 -6.40
C THR A 24 10.22 -7.84 -6.16
N VAL A 25 9.60 -8.54 -7.10
CA VAL A 25 8.18 -8.94 -6.97
C VAL A 25 7.95 -9.82 -5.75
N ARG A 26 8.80 -10.81 -5.50
CA ARG A 26 8.63 -11.69 -4.34
C ARG A 26 8.93 -10.99 -3.02
N PRO A 27 10.05 -10.27 -2.87
CA PRO A 27 10.26 -9.51 -1.63
C PRO A 27 9.14 -8.51 -1.34
N MET A 28 8.61 -7.84 -2.35
CA MET A 28 7.51 -6.90 -2.17
C MET A 28 6.23 -7.62 -1.77
N ARG A 29 5.90 -8.73 -2.41
CA ARG A 29 4.76 -9.56 -2.03
C ARG A 29 4.86 -9.99 -0.56
N ASP A 30 6.00 -10.53 -0.18
CA ASP A 30 6.21 -11.05 1.18
C ASP A 30 6.18 -9.93 2.21
N PHE A 31 6.68 -8.76 1.86
CA PHE A 31 6.61 -7.58 2.71
C PHE A 31 5.15 -7.21 3.02
N PHE A 32 4.31 -7.13 2.01
CA PHE A 32 2.91 -6.80 2.22
C PHE A 32 2.20 -7.87 3.05
N VAL A 33 2.46 -9.14 2.81
CA VAL A 33 1.83 -10.23 3.55
C VAL A 33 2.34 -10.30 4.99
N GLU A 34 3.65 -10.37 5.15
CA GLU A 34 4.24 -10.67 6.46
C GLU A 34 4.38 -9.45 7.35
N ARG A 35 4.72 -8.30 6.78
CA ARG A 35 5.00 -7.08 7.55
C ARG A 35 3.82 -6.14 7.65
N LEU A 36 2.97 -6.10 6.63
CA LEU A 36 1.82 -5.21 6.62
C LEU A 36 0.48 -5.93 6.78
N GLY A 37 0.47 -7.25 6.87
CA GLY A 37 -0.73 -8.01 7.18
C GLY A 37 -1.73 -8.12 6.04
N PHE A 38 -1.30 -7.94 4.80
CA PHE A 38 -2.16 -8.13 3.65
C PHE A 38 -2.33 -9.62 3.35
N GLU A 39 -3.44 -9.98 2.76
CA GLU A 39 -3.69 -11.33 2.28
C GLU A 39 -3.33 -11.42 0.80
N LEU A 40 -2.68 -12.52 0.43
CA LEU A 40 -2.36 -12.80 -0.97
C LEU A 40 -3.66 -13.14 -1.69
N GLY A 41 -3.95 -12.42 -2.76
CA GLY A 41 -5.10 -12.70 -3.62
C GLY A 41 -4.69 -13.58 -4.79
N THR A 42 -4.35 -12.98 -5.91
CA THR A 42 -4.04 -13.69 -7.15
C THR A 42 -2.56 -13.56 -7.47
N GLU A 43 -1.96 -14.66 -7.92
CA GLU A 43 -0.63 -14.65 -8.54
C GLU A 43 -0.73 -15.23 -9.94
N ILE A 44 -0.15 -14.53 -10.90
CA ILE A 44 -0.15 -14.98 -12.30
C ILE A 44 1.29 -15.07 -12.79
N GLY A 45 1.61 -16.20 -13.39
CA GLY A 45 2.90 -16.43 -14.02
C GLY A 45 3.90 -17.15 -13.13
N SER A 46 4.83 -17.85 -13.78
CA SER A 46 5.94 -18.55 -13.14
C SER A 46 7.06 -17.55 -12.90
N GLY A 47 7.45 -17.38 -11.63
CA GLY A 47 8.10 -16.17 -11.18
C GLY A 47 7.08 -15.04 -11.33
N PRO A 48 6.32 -14.71 -10.31
CA PRO A 48 5.05 -13.98 -10.51
C PRO A 48 5.22 -12.73 -11.35
N LYS A 49 4.34 -12.57 -12.33
CA LYS A 49 4.30 -11.36 -13.19
C LYS A 49 3.30 -10.35 -12.67
N PHE A 50 2.35 -10.82 -11.89
CA PHE A 50 1.26 -10.03 -11.39
C PHE A 50 0.78 -10.62 -10.08
N VAL A 51 0.63 -9.78 -9.05
CA VAL A 51 0.19 -10.19 -7.72
C VAL A 51 -0.83 -9.19 -7.21
N THR A 52 -1.92 -9.68 -6.62
CA THR A 52 -2.86 -8.83 -5.89
C THR A 52 -2.78 -9.14 -4.40
N LEU A 53 -2.90 -8.11 -3.60
CA LEU A 53 -2.81 -8.17 -2.16
C LEU A 53 -3.93 -7.32 -1.57
N ASP A 54 -4.66 -7.86 -0.60
CA ASP A 54 -5.82 -7.20 -0.05
C ASP A 54 -5.76 -7.12 1.48
N ARG A 55 -6.19 -5.99 2.00
CA ARG A 55 -6.42 -5.82 3.44
C ARG A 55 -7.56 -4.82 3.63
N ASP A 56 -8.57 -5.22 4.42
CA ASP A 56 -9.72 -4.36 4.77
C ASP A 56 -10.34 -3.68 3.56
N GLY A 57 -10.50 -4.44 2.47
CA GLY A 57 -11.08 -3.92 1.23
C GLY A 57 -10.16 -3.07 0.39
N GLN A 58 -8.92 -2.86 0.82
CA GLN A 58 -7.92 -2.11 0.06
C GLN A 58 -7.05 -3.08 -0.72
N THR A 59 -6.73 -2.72 -1.95
CA THR A 59 -5.98 -3.59 -2.86
C THR A 59 -4.68 -2.92 -3.29
N ILE A 60 -3.61 -3.70 -3.23
CA ILE A 60 -2.33 -3.38 -3.88
C ILE A 60 -2.14 -4.40 -5.00
N MET A 61 -1.72 -3.92 -6.15
CA MET A 61 -1.36 -4.78 -7.27
C MET A 61 0.12 -4.59 -7.57
N LEU A 62 0.86 -5.69 -7.63
CA LEU A 62 2.24 -5.67 -8.06
C LEU A 62 2.27 -6.11 -9.52
N ALA A 63 2.74 -5.23 -10.40
CA ALA A 63 2.82 -5.50 -11.83
C ALA A 63 4.29 -5.54 -12.24
N CYS A 64 4.74 -6.70 -12.68
CA CYS A 64 6.12 -6.90 -13.06
C CYS A 64 6.39 -6.27 -14.43
N HIS A 65 7.38 -5.41 -14.50
CA HIS A 65 7.80 -4.77 -15.73
C HIS A 65 9.27 -5.10 -16.00
N ARG A 66 9.55 -5.56 -17.19
CA ARG A 66 10.86 -6.09 -17.56
C ARG A 66 12.00 -5.10 -17.38
N THR A 67 11.75 -3.86 -17.69
CA THR A 67 12.77 -2.81 -17.69
C THR A 67 12.59 -1.81 -16.58
N PHE A 68 11.76 -2.13 -15.59
CA PHE A 68 11.49 -1.18 -14.52
C PHE A 68 12.76 -0.93 -13.71
N GLY A 69 13.25 0.29 -13.82
CA GLY A 69 14.33 0.82 -12.99
C GLY A 69 13.73 1.73 -11.95
N PHE A 70 14.10 1.52 -10.71
CA PHE A 70 13.43 2.15 -9.58
C PHE A 70 14.33 3.18 -8.90
N ARG A 71 13.76 4.34 -8.58
CA ARG A 71 14.43 5.37 -7.77
C ARG A 71 13.90 5.30 -6.34
N LYS A 72 14.82 5.14 -5.40
CA LYS A 72 14.53 4.87 -3.99
C LYS A 72 14.10 6.11 -3.23
N HIS A 73 12.95 6.69 -3.53
CA HIS A 73 12.44 7.79 -2.72
C HIS A 73 10.99 8.06 -3.04
N GLY A 74 10.31 8.67 -2.09
CA GLY A 74 8.93 9.09 -2.23
C GLY A 74 7.93 8.02 -1.87
N TRP A 75 6.70 8.46 -1.78
CA TRP A 75 5.57 7.63 -1.42
C TRP A 75 5.15 6.78 -2.61
N ALA A 76 4.97 5.48 -2.38
CA ALA A 76 4.42 4.58 -3.39
C ALA A 76 2.91 4.39 -3.21
N ALA A 77 2.43 4.49 -1.99
CA ALA A 77 1.01 4.37 -1.67
C ALA A 77 0.72 5.10 -0.36
N TYR A 78 -0.49 5.60 -0.25
CA TYR A 78 -0.97 6.24 0.98
C TYR A 78 -2.32 5.63 1.33
N PHE A 79 -2.43 5.13 2.55
CA PHE A 79 -3.67 4.59 3.07
C PHE A 79 -4.20 5.48 4.18
N TRP A 80 -5.46 5.92 4.08
CA TRP A 80 -6.14 6.52 5.21
C TRP A 80 -6.64 5.40 6.11
N VAL A 81 -6.33 5.49 7.38
CA VAL A 81 -6.64 4.45 8.36
C VAL A 81 -7.30 5.06 9.58
N GLU A 82 -7.93 4.18 10.36
CA GLU A 82 -8.42 4.50 11.69
C GLU A 82 -7.53 3.78 12.70
N ASN A 83 -7.46 4.32 13.92
CA ASN A 83 -6.72 3.71 15.01
C ASN A 83 -5.26 3.42 14.65
N ILE A 84 -4.56 4.46 14.27
CA ILE A 84 -3.18 4.35 13.79
C ILE A 84 -2.23 3.81 14.86
N GLU A 85 -2.54 4.01 16.15
CA GLU A 85 -1.70 3.50 17.23
C GLU A 85 -1.72 1.97 17.27
N ALA A 86 -2.90 1.36 17.12
CA ALA A 86 -3.01 -0.09 17.05
C ALA A 86 -2.30 -0.65 15.81
N LEU A 87 -2.42 0.05 14.69
CA LEU A 87 -1.75 -0.36 13.45
C LEU A 87 -0.22 -0.27 13.62
N HIS A 88 0.27 0.79 14.24
CA HIS A 88 1.68 0.95 14.53
C HIS A 88 2.21 -0.22 15.37
N ASP A 89 1.48 -0.58 16.42
CA ASP A 89 1.87 -1.69 17.30
C ASP A 89 1.87 -3.02 16.54
N GLU A 90 0.88 -3.22 15.68
CA GLU A 90 0.85 -4.43 14.84
C GLU A 90 2.07 -4.50 13.93
N PHE A 91 2.39 -3.40 13.25
CA PHE A 91 3.54 -3.36 12.34
C PHE A 91 4.85 -3.61 13.08
N GLU A 92 5.00 -3.08 14.28
CA GLU A 92 6.17 -3.37 15.10
C GLU A 92 6.26 -4.86 15.44
N ARG A 93 5.15 -5.46 15.86
CA ARG A 93 5.11 -6.90 16.16
C ARG A 93 5.43 -7.76 14.95
N ARG A 94 5.05 -7.31 13.75
CA ARG A 94 5.36 -8.00 12.50
C ARG A 94 6.79 -7.76 12.02
N GLY A 95 7.52 -6.89 12.68
CA GLY A 95 8.89 -6.58 12.31
C GLY A 95 9.01 -5.66 11.09
N ALA A 96 7.97 -4.88 10.80
CA ALA A 96 8.05 -3.89 9.73
C ALA A 96 9.08 -2.83 10.06
N LYS A 97 9.83 -2.39 9.05
CA LYS A 97 10.79 -1.31 9.21
C LYS A 97 10.05 0.01 9.07
N LEU A 98 9.90 0.72 10.17
CA LEU A 98 9.24 2.03 10.19
C LEU A 98 10.29 3.12 10.14
N LYS A 99 10.02 4.14 9.32
CA LYS A 99 10.96 5.24 9.11
C LYS A 99 11.08 6.13 10.35
N SER A 100 9.98 6.29 11.07
CA SER A 100 9.92 7.15 12.25
C SER A 100 8.76 6.71 13.13
N PRO A 101 8.71 7.16 14.39
CA PRO A 101 7.50 7.01 15.19
C PRO A 101 6.31 7.69 14.54
N ILE A 102 5.11 7.46 15.10
CA ILE A 102 3.91 8.19 14.66
C ILE A 102 4.20 9.69 14.73
N THR A 103 3.97 10.38 13.62
CA THR A 103 4.32 11.79 13.48
C THR A 103 3.08 12.60 13.10
N ASP A 104 2.84 13.70 13.81
CA ASP A 104 1.79 14.63 13.45
C ASP A 104 2.25 15.51 12.30
N LYS A 105 1.40 15.62 11.27
CA LYS A 105 1.70 16.41 10.08
C LYS A 105 0.87 17.68 10.06
N PRO A 106 1.41 18.77 9.50
CA PRO A 106 0.71 20.06 9.49
C PRO A 106 -0.60 20.05 8.71
N TYR A 107 -0.79 19.07 7.83
CA TYR A 107 -2.02 18.96 7.05
C TYR A 107 -3.12 18.13 7.74
N GLY A 108 -2.99 17.89 9.04
CA GLY A 108 -4.06 17.29 9.83
C GLY A 108 -4.11 15.78 9.81
N CYS A 109 -2.98 15.13 9.64
CA CYS A 109 -2.86 13.68 9.71
C CYS A 109 -1.77 13.27 10.68
N ARG A 110 -1.97 12.13 11.34
CA ARG A 110 -0.92 11.42 12.06
C ARG A 110 -0.46 10.28 11.16
N GLU A 111 0.84 10.19 10.94
CA GLU A 111 1.36 9.26 9.93
C GLU A 111 2.42 8.32 10.47
N ILE A 112 2.43 7.11 9.90
CA ILE A 112 3.56 6.18 9.97
C ILE A 112 3.97 5.83 8.55
N VAL A 113 5.26 5.59 8.38
CA VAL A 113 5.84 5.24 7.09
C VAL A 113 6.56 3.91 7.22
N ALA A 114 6.11 2.93 6.46
CA ALA A 114 6.76 1.62 6.38
C ALA A 114 7.68 1.61 5.17
N MET A 115 8.91 1.13 5.38
CA MET A 115 9.91 1.04 4.32
C MET A 115 9.78 -0.30 3.63
N ALA A 116 9.49 -0.27 2.34
CA ALA A 116 9.44 -1.48 1.53
C ALA A 116 10.85 -1.98 1.20
N PRO A 117 10.99 -3.28 0.86
CA PRO A 117 12.32 -3.85 0.56
C PRO A 117 13.05 -3.18 -0.59
N ASP A 118 12.30 -2.59 -1.53
CA ASP A 118 12.90 -1.86 -2.66
C ASP A 118 13.21 -0.40 -2.33
N GLY A 119 12.95 0.03 -1.09
CA GLY A 119 13.23 1.38 -0.63
C GLY A 119 12.09 2.37 -0.79
N ARG A 120 10.98 1.96 -1.40
CA ARG A 120 9.80 2.84 -1.49
C ARG A 120 9.10 2.93 -0.14
N GLU A 121 8.31 3.98 0.02
CA GLU A 121 7.60 4.27 1.27
C GLU A 121 6.13 3.97 1.12
N ILE A 122 5.59 3.22 2.06
CA ILE A 122 4.16 2.97 2.17
C ILE A 122 3.68 3.75 3.39
N VAL A 123 2.76 4.68 3.17
CA VAL A 123 2.35 5.64 4.19
C VAL A 123 0.95 5.33 4.68
N PHE A 124 0.76 5.45 5.97
CA PHE A 124 -0.54 5.26 6.62
C PHE A 124 -0.82 6.51 7.44
N GLY A 125 -1.99 7.12 7.22
CA GLY A 125 -2.35 8.34 7.90
C GLY A 125 -3.75 8.28 8.49
N GLU A 126 -3.88 8.79 9.69
CA GLU A 126 -5.18 8.98 10.33
C GLU A 126 -5.49 10.46 10.38
N ILE A 127 -6.68 10.83 9.90
CA ILE A 127 -7.11 12.22 9.91
C ILE A 127 -7.43 12.61 11.36
N THR A 128 -6.80 13.68 11.85
CA THR A 128 -7.01 14.16 13.21
C THR A 128 -8.04 15.28 13.30
N GLY A 129 -8.39 15.83 12.15
CA GLY A 129 -9.28 17.00 12.12
C GLY A 129 -8.60 18.32 12.47
N THR A 130 -7.30 18.29 12.75
CA THR A 130 -6.54 19.47 13.12
C THR A 130 -5.59 19.83 11.99
N GLN A 131 -5.73 21.02 11.42
CA GLN A 131 -4.82 21.53 10.43
C GLN A 131 -4.00 22.68 11.01
N ALA A 132 -2.69 22.62 10.85
CA ALA A 132 -1.82 23.73 11.18
C ALA A 132 -1.81 24.73 10.02
N ASP A 133 -1.90 26.00 10.35
CA ASP A 133 -1.82 27.09 9.35
C ASP A 133 -0.38 27.32 8.90
#